data_764a172d6c19f44be5c168e5b083eb59
#
_entry.id   764a172d6c19f44be5c168e5b083eb59
#
_cell.length_a   1.000
_cell.length_b   1.000
_cell.length_c   1.000
_cell.angle_alpha   90.00
_cell.angle_beta   90.00
_cell.angle_gamma   90.00
#
_symmetry.space_group_name_H-M   'P 1'
#
loop_
_entity.id
_entity.type
_entity.pdbx_description
1 polymer ?
#
loop_
_entity_poly.entity_id
_entity_poly.type
_entity_poly.pdbx_seq_one_letter_code
_entity_poly.pdbx_strand_id
1 'polypeptide(L)'
;MIIIEIAGHLGADPEVRFTPGGQKVTTLRVATNTRKSGKDETVWWRVTIWGERFDKMMPYIKKGSALIVIGEMGKPEIYTDKEGRPQVSLDLTAEMIRFSPFGKTERGGQEGSSQAGYSTNTYSEPSYTSQAAGGFGNAPFAGGGASTYRSSPNTPDDDSIPF
;
A
#
# COMPACT_ATOMS: atom_id res chain seq x y z
N MET A 1 -8.64 20.87 -5.16
CA MET A 1 -8.95 19.43 -5.25
C MET A 1 -7.81 18.69 -4.55
N ILE A 2 -8.11 17.81 -3.60
CA ILE A 2 -7.12 17.00 -2.87
C ILE A 2 -7.43 15.55 -3.20
N ILE A 3 -6.54 14.89 -3.91
CA ILE A 3 -6.67 13.45 -4.21
C ILE A 3 -5.77 12.69 -3.26
N ILE A 4 -6.34 11.68 -2.62
CA ILE A 4 -5.63 10.80 -1.69
C ILE A 4 -5.87 9.34 -2.04
N GLU A 5 -4.93 8.51 -1.62
CA GLU A 5 -5.03 7.06 -1.63
C GLU A 5 -5.01 6.55 -0.20
N ILE A 6 -5.95 5.69 0.13
CA ILE A 6 -6.02 5.02 1.42
C ILE A 6 -6.04 3.51 1.23
N ALA A 7 -5.30 2.79 2.06
CA ALA A 7 -5.33 1.34 2.14
C ALA A 7 -5.76 0.92 3.54
N GLY A 8 -6.81 0.10 3.63
CA GLY A 8 -7.37 -0.27 4.92
C GLY A 8 -8.38 -1.40 4.85
N HIS A 9 -9.04 -1.65 5.97
CA HIS A 9 -10.04 -2.70 6.09
C HIS A 9 -11.43 -2.11 6.30
N LEU A 10 -12.43 -2.74 5.70
CA LEU A 10 -13.82 -2.35 5.88
C LEU A 10 -14.31 -2.71 7.29
N GLY A 11 -14.79 -1.72 8.04
CA GLY A 11 -15.25 -1.90 9.42
C GLY A 11 -16.68 -2.44 9.55
N ALA A 12 -17.50 -2.23 8.53
CA ALA A 12 -18.89 -2.68 8.45
C ALA A 12 -19.24 -2.99 7.00
N ASP A 13 -20.33 -3.72 6.75
CA ASP A 13 -20.82 -3.96 5.40
C ASP A 13 -21.21 -2.63 4.71
N PRO A 14 -21.12 -2.55 3.36
CA PRO A 14 -21.50 -1.36 2.60
C PRO A 14 -22.95 -0.94 2.88
N GLU A 15 -23.18 0.34 3.14
CA GLU A 15 -24.51 0.92 3.29
C GLU A 15 -24.95 1.57 1.96
N VAL A 16 -26.06 1.11 1.40
CA VAL A 16 -26.64 1.67 0.18
C VAL A 16 -27.83 2.55 0.55
N ARG A 17 -27.85 3.77 0.00
CA ARG A 17 -28.95 4.73 0.15
C ARG A 17 -29.27 5.35 -1.20
N PHE A 18 -30.47 5.92 -1.33
CA PHE A 18 -30.88 6.70 -2.49
C PHE A 18 -31.16 8.13 -2.06
N THR A 19 -30.67 9.08 -2.83
CA THR A 19 -31.02 10.50 -2.64
C THR A 19 -32.46 10.74 -3.04
N PRO A 20 -33.09 11.87 -2.62
CA PRO A 20 -34.43 12.23 -3.08
C PRO A 20 -34.55 12.31 -4.61
N GLY A 21 -33.45 12.58 -5.31
CA GLY A 21 -33.40 12.59 -6.79
C GLY A 21 -33.20 11.21 -7.41
N GLY A 22 -33.25 10.09 -6.61
CA GLY A 22 -33.12 8.73 -7.12
C GLY A 22 -31.67 8.27 -7.37
N GLN A 23 -30.67 9.10 -7.07
CA GLN A 23 -29.28 8.74 -7.26
C GLN A 23 -28.81 7.78 -6.15
N LYS A 24 -28.21 6.66 -6.54
CA LYS A 24 -27.63 5.70 -5.63
C LYS A 24 -26.36 6.26 -4.98
N VAL A 25 -26.26 6.08 -3.67
CA VAL A 25 -25.06 6.43 -2.88
C VAL A 25 -24.70 5.24 -2.01
N THR A 26 -23.48 4.76 -2.13
CA THR A 26 -22.96 3.70 -1.28
C THR A 26 -21.89 4.26 -0.35
N THR A 27 -22.03 4.01 0.95
CA THR A 27 -21.09 4.47 1.97
C THR A 27 -20.29 3.28 2.51
N LEU A 28 -18.97 3.42 2.54
CA LEU A 28 -18.07 2.45 3.15
C LEU A 28 -17.37 3.09 4.35
N ARG A 29 -17.19 2.33 5.43
CA ARG A 29 -16.38 2.73 6.58
C ARG A 29 -15.05 1.98 6.54
N VAL A 30 -13.97 2.69 6.20
CA VAL A 30 -12.63 2.10 6.03
C VAL A 30 -11.74 2.52 7.19
N ALA A 31 -11.18 1.53 7.88
CA ALA A 31 -10.19 1.71 8.93
C ALA A 31 -8.78 1.61 8.34
N THR A 32 -7.99 2.64 8.53
CA THR A 32 -6.56 2.65 8.18
C THR A 32 -5.74 2.71 9.45
N ASN A 33 -4.69 1.91 9.55
CA ASN A 33 -3.79 1.92 10.68
C ASN A 33 -2.57 2.79 10.38
N THR A 34 -2.27 3.68 11.27
CA THR A 34 -1.06 4.50 11.24
C THR A 34 -0.26 4.25 12.50
N ARG A 35 1.07 4.31 12.40
CA ARG A 35 1.96 4.17 13.54
C ARG A 35 2.66 5.48 13.80
N LYS A 36 2.35 6.08 14.95
CA LYS A 36 2.96 7.35 15.38
C LYS A 36 3.59 7.16 16.75
N SER A 37 4.86 7.54 16.89
CA SER A 37 5.61 7.45 18.16
C SER A 37 5.53 6.07 18.83
N GLY A 38 5.54 4.98 18.03
CA GLY A 38 5.49 3.61 18.54
C GLY A 38 4.10 3.12 18.94
N LYS A 39 3.06 3.94 18.81
CA LYS A 39 1.66 3.58 19.06
C LYS A 39 0.93 3.38 17.74
N ASP A 40 0.13 2.33 17.66
CA ASP A 40 -0.75 2.09 16.53
C ASP A 40 -2.06 2.83 16.75
N GLU A 41 -2.42 3.71 15.82
CA GLU A 41 -3.66 4.48 15.84
C GLU A 41 -4.50 4.09 14.63
N THR A 42 -5.82 3.94 14.83
CA THR A 42 -6.76 3.66 13.74
C THR A 42 -7.46 4.95 13.33
N VAL A 43 -7.36 5.26 12.05
CA VAL A 43 -8.06 6.40 11.44
C VAL A 43 -9.24 5.86 10.64
N TRP A 44 -10.43 6.42 10.87
CA TRP A 44 -11.64 6.04 10.20
C TRP A 44 -12.00 6.99 9.07
N TRP A 45 -12.26 6.41 7.90
CA TRP A 45 -12.66 7.12 6.69
C TRP A 45 -14.09 6.78 6.32
N ARG A 46 -14.87 7.80 6.00
CA ARG A 46 -16.17 7.67 5.37
C ARG A 46 -15.99 7.80 3.86
N VAL A 47 -16.01 6.68 3.15
CA VAL A 47 -15.87 6.64 1.70
C VAL A 47 -17.24 6.65 1.06
N THR A 48 -17.50 7.63 0.21
CA THR A 48 -18.77 7.81 -0.51
C THR A 48 -18.58 7.46 -1.98
N ILE A 49 -19.45 6.59 -2.49
CA ILE A 49 -19.50 6.17 -3.88
C ILE A 49 -20.79 6.69 -4.48
N TRP A 50 -20.69 7.44 -5.54
CA TRP A 50 -21.83 7.96 -6.27
C TRP A 50 -22.17 7.08 -7.48
N GLY A 51 -23.47 6.75 -7.63
CA GLY A 51 -23.99 5.94 -8.73
C GLY A 51 -23.63 4.45 -8.63
N GLU A 52 -23.60 3.77 -9.77
CA GLU A 52 -23.51 2.32 -9.89
C GLU A 52 -22.11 1.83 -10.33
N ARG A 53 -21.14 2.73 -10.36
CA ARG A 53 -19.81 2.48 -10.94
C ARG A 53 -19.12 1.22 -10.41
N PHE A 54 -19.33 0.90 -9.14
CA PHE A 54 -18.69 -0.24 -8.47
C PHE A 54 -19.66 -1.36 -8.08
N ASP A 55 -20.88 -1.37 -8.61
CA ASP A 55 -21.90 -2.35 -8.24
C ASP A 55 -21.48 -3.80 -8.45
N LYS A 56 -20.68 -4.06 -9.48
CA LYS A 56 -20.13 -5.41 -9.73
C LYS A 56 -19.18 -5.89 -8.64
N MET A 57 -18.58 -4.96 -7.89
CA MET A 57 -17.66 -5.29 -6.80
C MET A 57 -18.38 -5.40 -5.44
N MET A 58 -19.51 -4.73 -5.28
CA MET A 58 -20.24 -4.65 -4.00
C MET A 58 -20.55 -6.01 -3.36
N PRO A 59 -20.98 -7.06 -4.09
CA PRO A 59 -21.24 -8.37 -3.49
C PRO A 59 -20.02 -9.02 -2.85
N TYR A 60 -18.83 -8.63 -3.27
CA TYR A 60 -17.56 -9.16 -2.77
C TYR A 60 -16.95 -8.30 -1.65
N ILE A 61 -17.45 -7.08 -1.45
CA ILE A 61 -17.01 -6.16 -0.43
C ILE A 61 -17.85 -6.38 0.84
N LYS A 62 -17.22 -6.90 1.88
CA LYS A 62 -17.85 -7.22 3.19
C LYS A 62 -16.99 -6.67 4.31
N LYS A 63 -17.55 -6.61 5.52
CA LYS A 63 -16.78 -6.30 6.72
C LYS A 63 -15.50 -7.13 6.77
N GLY A 64 -14.36 -6.47 7.02
CA GLY A 64 -13.02 -7.08 7.02
C GLY A 64 -12.33 -7.12 5.66
N SER A 65 -13.00 -6.81 4.54
CA SER A 65 -12.36 -6.73 3.23
C SER A 65 -11.24 -5.69 3.24
N ALA A 66 -10.07 -6.07 2.74
CA ALA A 66 -8.95 -5.16 2.56
C ALA A 66 -9.09 -4.44 1.20
N LEU A 67 -9.15 -3.11 1.25
CA LEU A 67 -9.41 -2.25 0.10
C LEU A 67 -8.33 -1.20 -0.04
N ILE A 68 -8.05 -0.84 -1.28
CA ILE A 68 -7.33 0.36 -1.68
C ILE A 68 -8.35 1.28 -2.35
N VAL A 69 -8.49 2.49 -1.84
CA VAL A 69 -9.43 3.48 -2.37
C VAL A 69 -8.68 4.74 -2.72
N ILE A 70 -8.87 5.22 -3.94
CA ILE A 70 -8.36 6.50 -4.43
C ILE A 70 -9.55 7.40 -4.69
N GLY A 71 -9.46 8.66 -4.27
CA GLY A 71 -10.54 9.60 -4.48
C GLY A 71 -10.25 11.00 -3.97
N GLU A 72 -11.25 11.85 -4.09
CA GLU A 72 -11.19 13.24 -3.65
C GLU A 72 -11.54 13.33 -2.17
N MET A 73 -10.63 13.95 -1.40
CA MET A 73 -10.85 14.22 0.02
C MET A 73 -11.74 15.44 0.19
N GLY A 74 -12.84 15.29 0.92
CA GLY A 74 -13.65 16.38 1.38
C GLY A 74 -12.96 17.21 2.46
N LYS A 75 -13.51 18.40 2.74
CA LYS A 75 -13.04 19.20 3.88
C LYS A 75 -13.30 18.43 5.18
N PRO A 76 -12.29 18.24 6.04
CA PRO A 76 -12.51 17.61 7.34
C PRO A 76 -13.48 18.45 8.18
N GLU A 77 -14.44 17.78 8.82
CA GLU A 77 -15.43 18.41 9.67
C GLU A 77 -15.32 17.87 11.09
N ILE A 78 -15.43 18.77 12.07
CA ILE A 78 -15.46 18.39 13.48
C ILE A 78 -16.90 18.15 13.86
N TYR A 79 -17.21 16.97 14.41
CA TYR A 79 -18.50 16.64 14.98
C TYR A 79 -18.33 16.11 16.40
N THR A 80 -19.41 16.16 17.17
CA THR A 80 -19.44 15.63 18.53
C THR A 80 -20.03 14.23 18.52
N ASP A 81 -19.34 13.26 19.08
CA ASP A 81 -19.85 11.89 19.22
C ASP A 81 -20.96 11.81 20.29
N LYS A 82 -21.56 10.63 20.45
CA LYS A 82 -22.63 10.41 21.43
C LYS A 82 -22.17 10.56 22.88
N GLU A 83 -20.87 10.53 23.11
CA GLU A 83 -20.22 10.67 24.41
C GLU A 83 -19.77 12.11 24.68
N GLY A 84 -20.09 13.05 23.78
CA GLY A 84 -19.74 14.47 23.90
C GLY A 84 -18.32 14.82 23.52
N ARG A 85 -17.57 13.89 22.92
CA ARG A 85 -16.17 14.12 22.52
C ARG A 85 -16.09 14.66 21.10
N PRO A 86 -15.24 15.67 20.84
CA PRO A 86 -15.00 16.15 19.48
C PRO A 86 -14.26 15.08 18.66
N GLN A 87 -14.79 14.78 17.49
CA GLN A 87 -14.24 13.84 16.52
C GLN A 87 -14.09 14.52 15.18
N VAL A 88 -13.17 14.04 14.35
CA VAL A 88 -12.98 14.55 13.00
C VAL A 88 -13.57 13.54 12.00
N SER A 89 -14.47 14.01 11.16
CA SER A 89 -14.94 13.25 10.00
C SER A 89 -13.97 13.42 8.84
N LEU A 90 -13.47 12.31 8.35
CA LEU A 90 -12.62 12.25 7.16
C LEU A 90 -13.44 11.62 6.03
N ASP A 91 -13.83 12.46 5.09
CA ASP A 91 -14.69 12.09 3.98
C ASP A 91 -13.89 11.96 2.69
N LEU A 92 -14.14 10.88 1.95
CA LEU A 92 -13.48 10.57 0.69
C LEU A 92 -14.54 10.20 -0.35
N THR A 93 -14.60 10.91 -1.44
CA THR A 93 -15.40 10.52 -2.61
C THR A 93 -14.58 9.62 -3.49
N ALA A 94 -15.00 8.34 -3.61
CA ALA A 94 -14.23 7.33 -4.31
C ALA A 94 -14.27 7.52 -5.84
N GLU A 95 -13.11 7.56 -6.46
CA GLU A 95 -12.93 7.50 -7.90
C GLU A 95 -12.48 6.12 -8.37
N MET A 96 -11.70 5.42 -7.54
CA MET A 96 -11.21 4.08 -7.80
C MET A 96 -11.23 3.24 -6.53
N ILE A 97 -11.65 1.99 -6.65
CA ILE A 97 -11.62 1.00 -5.57
C ILE A 97 -10.97 -0.26 -6.11
N ARG A 98 -10.06 -0.84 -5.35
CA ARG A 98 -9.41 -2.13 -5.63
C ARG A 98 -9.36 -2.97 -4.37
N PHE A 99 -9.40 -4.29 -4.52
CA PHE A 99 -9.04 -5.20 -3.45
C PHE A 99 -7.53 -5.15 -3.22
N SER A 100 -7.13 -5.09 -1.96
CA SER A 100 -5.71 -5.19 -1.63
C SER A 100 -5.22 -6.62 -1.87
N PRO A 101 -4.11 -6.80 -2.61
CA PRO A 101 -3.54 -8.14 -2.84
C PRO A 101 -2.98 -8.76 -1.56
N PHE A 102 -2.79 -7.96 -0.52
CA PHE A 102 -2.24 -8.39 0.78
C PHE A 102 -3.31 -8.59 1.86
N GLY A 103 -4.59 -8.40 1.53
CA GLY A 103 -5.70 -8.64 2.45
C GLY A 103 -5.91 -10.14 2.69
N LYS A 104 -6.06 -10.55 3.95
CA LYS A 104 -6.59 -11.89 4.26
C LYS A 104 -8.00 -11.96 3.70
N THR A 105 -8.17 -12.70 2.63
CA THR A 105 -9.49 -13.22 2.28
C THR A 105 -9.79 -14.28 3.35
N GLU A 106 -10.71 -14.00 4.27
CA GLU A 106 -11.28 -15.05 5.11
C GLU A 106 -12.00 -16.01 4.16
N ARG A 107 -11.31 -17.08 3.79
CA ARG A 107 -11.97 -18.27 3.28
C ARG A 107 -12.81 -18.78 4.42
N GLY A 108 -14.13 -18.73 4.21
CA GLY A 108 -15.09 -19.37 5.11
C GLY A 108 -14.58 -20.76 5.47
N GLY A 109 -14.71 -21.10 6.75
CA GLY A 109 -14.14 -22.28 7.37
C GLY A 109 -14.37 -23.54 6.58
N GLN A 110 -13.28 -24.19 6.30
CA GLN A 110 -13.22 -25.63 6.14
C GLN A 110 -11.87 -26.04 6.72
N GLU A 111 -11.93 -26.57 7.95
CA GLU A 111 -10.85 -27.33 8.55
C GLU A 111 -10.51 -28.49 7.61
N GLY A 112 -9.37 -28.38 6.98
CA GLY A 112 -8.77 -29.43 6.16
C GLY A 112 -7.26 -29.26 6.27
N SER A 113 -6.66 -30.04 7.16
CA SER A 113 -5.23 -30.21 7.26
C SER A 113 -4.67 -30.63 5.91
N SER A 114 -3.93 -29.75 5.26
CA SER A 114 -3.08 -30.11 4.13
C SER A 114 -1.78 -29.33 4.27
N GLN A 115 -0.81 -30.05 4.80
CA GLN A 115 0.59 -29.75 4.83
C GLN A 115 1.07 -29.60 3.38
N ALA A 116 1.11 -28.38 2.86
CA ALA A 116 1.72 -28.08 1.57
C ALA A 116 3.17 -27.71 1.81
N GLY A 117 4.05 -28.66 1.48
CA GLY A 117 5.49 -28.49 1.49
C GLY A 117 5.89 -27.36 0.52
N TYR A 118 6.77 -26.53 0.98
CA TYR A 118 7.52 -25.58 0.15
C TYR A 118 8.38 -26.38 -0.83
N SER A 119 8.01 -26.43 -2.09
CA SER A 119 8.92 -26.86 -3.15
C SER A 119 9.93 -25.73 -3.35
N THR A 120 11.11 -25.89 -2.76
CA THR A 120 12.28 -25.14 -3.16
C THR A 120 12.63 -25.53 -4.58
N ASN A 121 12.37 -24.65 -5.54
CA ASN A 121 12.93 -24.76 -6.87
C ASN A 121 14.44 -24.54 -6.77
N THR A 122 15.17 -25.64 -6.66
CA THR A 122 16.61 -25.67 -6.81
C THR A 122 16.91 -25.45 -8.28
N TYR A 123 17.38 -24.26 -8.63
CA TYR A 123 18.01 -24.03 -9.93
C TYR A 123 19.31 -24.81 -9.95
N SER A 124 19.34 -25.88 -10.73
CA SER A 124 20.57 -26.61 -11.04
C SER A 124 21.42 -25.73 -11.97
N GLU A 125 22.53 -25.23 -11.46
CA GLU A 125 23.57 -24.65 -12.30
C GLU A 125 24.13 -25.73 -13.25
N PRO A 126 24.32 -25.43 -14.53
CA PRO A 126 25.04 -26.34 -15.41
C PRO A 126 26.52 -26.31 -15.07
N SER A 127 27.02 -27.46 -14.60
CA SER A 127 28.45 -27.70 -14.37
C SER A 127 29.20 -27.72 -15.71
N TYR A 128 29.97 -26.69 -15.97
CA TYR A 128 30.97 -26.74 -17.03
C TYR A 128 32.18 -27.52 -16.54
N THR A 129 32.36 -28.72 -17.04
CA THR A 129 33.59 -29.47 -16.92
C THR A 129 34.68 -28.78 -17.75
N SER A 130 35.60 -28.11 -17.06
CA SER A 130 36.85 -27.63 -17.68
C SER A 130 37.78 -28.78 -17.88
N GLN A 131 37.98 -29.18 -19.10
CA GLN A 131 39.04 -30.08 -19.52
C GLN A 131 40.36 -29.30 -19.64
N ALA A 132 41.31 -29.69 -18.86
CA ALA A 132 42.65 -29.12 -18.83
C ALA A 132 43.47 -29.57 -20.07
N ALA A 133 44.15 -28.65 -20.70
CA ALA A 133 45.38 -28.93 -21.43
C ALA A 133 46.25 -27.68 -21.66
N GLY A 134 47.47 -27.74 -21.15
CA GLY A 134 48.67 -27.18 -21.80
C GLY A 134 49.01 -25.71 -21.51
N GLY A 135 49.84 -25.43 -20.58
CA GLY A 135 51.23 -25.07 -20.59
C GLY A 135 51.67 -23.77 -21.29
N PHE A 136 52.64 -23.15 -20.65
CA PHE A 136 53.57 -22.08 -21.03
C PHE A 136 53.30 -20.66 -20.57
N GLY A 137 54.15 -20.22 -19.67
CA GLY A 137 54.99 -19.05 -19.91
C GLY A 137 54.84 -17.93 -18.91
N ASN A 138 55.67 -18.00 -17.96
CA ASN A 138 56.36 -16.98 -17.16
C ASN A 138 56.43 -15.57 -17.75
N ALA A 139 56.04 -14.54 -16.99
CA ALA A 139 56.80 -13.31 -16.75
C ALA A 139 56.02 -12.32 -15.85
N PRO A 140 56.70 -11.66 -14.91
CA PRO A 140 56.09 -10.64 -14.03
C PRO A 140 56.18 -9.25 -14.62
N PHE A 141 55.13 -8.44 -14.44
CA PHE A 141 55.26 -7.00 -14.69
C PHE A 141 54.71 -6.20 -13.50
N ALA A 142 55.66 -5.56 -12.83
CA ALA A 142 55.44 -4.59 -11.77
C ALA A 142 55.12 -3.19 -12.37
N GLY A 143 54.33 -2.45 -11.67
CA GLY A 143 54.06 -1.02 -11.89
C GLY A 143 52.64 -0.67 -11.52
N GLY A 144 52.32 -0.08 -10.36
CA GLY A 144 52.71 1.22 -9.90
C GLY A 144 51.71 2.26 -10.46
N GLY A 145 50.74 2.69 -9.65
CA GLY A 145 49.83 3.75 -10.04
C GLY A 145 48.75 4.07 -8.98
N ALA A 146 49.16 4.71 -7.93
CA ALA A 146 48.25 5.31 -6.96
C ALA A 146 47.59 6.53 -7.59
N SER A 147 46.27 6.51 -7.76
CA SER A 147 45.48 7.69 -8.10
C SER A 147 44.73 8.18 -6.87
N THR A 148 45.24 9.25 -6.30
CA THR A 148 44.65 10.03 -5.22
C THR A 148 43.49 10.86 -5.78
N TYR A 149 42.24 10.53 -5.40
CA TYR A 149 41.10 11.42 -5.62
C TYR A 149 41.05 12.48 -4.51
N ARG A 150 41.26 13.71 -4.94
CA ARG A 150 41.22 14.93 -4.14
C ARG A 150 39.73 15.29 -3.93
N SER A 151 39.24 15.23 -2.70
CA SER A 151 37.94 15.75 -2.30
C SER A 151 37.96 17.28 -2.29
N SER A 152 37.05 17.89 -3.04
CA SER A 152 36.72 19.30 -2.96
C SER A 152 35.59 19.52 -1.96
N PRO A 153 35.62 20.50 -1.08
CA PRO A 153 34.52 20.85 -0.20
C PRO A 153 33.45 21.62 -0.96
N ASN A 154 32.21 21.09 -0.93
CA ASN A 154 31.04 21.76 -1.47
C ASN A 154 30.45 22.67 -0.40
N THR A 155 30.42 23.95 -0.66
CA THR A 155 29.73 24.98 0.13
C THR A 155 28.22 24.83 -0.06
N PRO A 156 27.38 24.95 1.00
CA PRO A 156 25.96 25.02 0.83
C PRO A 156 25.54 26.42 0.36
N ASP A 157 24.89 26.48 -0.79
CA ASP A 157 24.17 27.67 -1.22
C ASP A 157 22.86 27.80 -0.45
N ASP A 158 22.77 28.96 0.17
CA ASP A 158 21.62 29.47 0.92
C ASP A 158 20.58 29.99 -0.10
N ASP A 159 19.63 29.14 -0.51
CA ASP A 159 18.45 29.57 -1.26
C ASP A 159 17.26 29.74 -0.33
N SER A 160 17.14 30.94 0.19
CA SER A 160 15.95 31.44 0.87
C SER A 160 14.79 31.57 -0.12
N ILE A 161 13.75 30.74 0.04
CA ILE A 161 12.51 30.81 -0.71
C ILE A 161 11.61 31.88 -0.06
N PRO A 162 11.16 32.91 -0.79
CA PRO A 162 10.18 33.88 -0.27
C PRO A 162 8.77 33.30 -0.38
N PHE A 163 8.01 33.43 0.71
CA PHE A 163 6.56 33.22 0.77
C PHE A 163 5.81 34.44 0.23
#